data_cb54792a413e317b279ae7519fdc8290
#
_entry.id   cb54792a413e317b279ae7519fdc8290
#
_cell.length_a   1.000
_cell.length_b   1.000
_cell.length_c   1.000
_cell.angle_alpha   90.00
_cell.angle_beta   90.00
_cell.angle_gamma   90.00
#
_symmetry.space_group_name_H-M   'P 1'
#
loop_
_entity.id
_entity.type
_entity.pdbx_description
1 polymer ?
#
loop_
_entity_poly.entity_id
_entity_poly.type
_entity_poly.pdbx_seq_one_letter_code
_entity_poly.pdbx_strand_id
1 'polypeptide(L)'
;MTREKSRAWRETDLSALAHNARKIQSALAPGCRLMAVVKANAYGHGALPVARRLEAMGIDSFAVACLEEGIALRRSGIRGTILILGYTPPELAPQLHRWKLTQTVADAAHGQALAGCQLPLSVHLALDTGMHRLGIPAEDHNALRRLYELPGLHVEGVFSHLCVSDSLSPEDVAFTRLQLDRFYGAIQWLKAHRLEPGDTHIQASYGIWNLPPQPCSLARAGIALYGVCSDDSPTARTLDLKPVLSLRARVTCVRTLAPSEGAGYGLAFRADQPRQLAVVAIGYADGLPRSLPQQGGEVLLHGMRCPMVGRMCMDQLLVDVTGLPCVTPGDTATLIGADGQQQIRAEDVARQCGTITNEILSRLGARLPIVTTE
;
A
#
# COMPACT_ATOMS: atom_id res chain seq x y z
N MET A 1 20.08 3.16 -10.34
CA MET A 1 19.92 3.57 -11.75
C MET A 1 19.28 4.93 -11.74
N THR A 2 19.76 5.88 -12.54
CA THR A 2 19.14 7.21 -12.62
C THR A 2 17.99 7.21 -13.63
N ARG A 3 17.04 8.15 -13.49
CA ARG A 3 15.92 8.39 -14.42
C ARG A 3 16.36 8.37 -15.89
N GLU A 4 17.49 9.01 -16.19
CA GLU A 4 18.01 9.18 -17.56
C GLU A 4 18.43 7.87 -18.22
N LYS A 5 18.83 6.85 -17.43
CA LYS A 5 19.35 5.56 -17.89
C LYS A 5 18.33 4.42 -17.82
N SER A 6 17.10 4.72 -17.35
CA SER A 6 16.06 3.70 -17.15
C SER A 6 15.09 3.65 -18.34
N ARG A 7 14.71 2.43 -18.75
CA ARG A 7 13.67 2.21 -19.78
C ARG A 7 12.27 2.52 -19.24
N ALA A 8 12.05 2.22 -17.96
CA ALA A 8 10.84 2.50 -17.20
C ALA A 8 11.20 2.65 -15.73
N TRP A 9 10.46 3.47 -14.98
CA TRP A 9 10.75 3.73 -13.57
C TRP A 9 9.51 4.20 -12.82
N ARG A 10 9.56 4.10 -11.49
CA ARG A 10 8.62 4.73 -10.57
C ARG A 10 9.23 6.02 -10.03
N GLU A 11 8.48 7.10 -10.05
CA GLU A 11 8.84 8.33 -9.33
C GLU A 11 8.05 8.37 -8.02
N THR A 12 8.73 8.61 -6.90
CA THR A 12 8.13 8.74 -5.57
C THR A 12 8.36 10.15 -5.06
N ASP A 13 7.29 10.94 -4.98
CA ASP A 13 7.30 12.32 -4.49
C ASP A 13 7.30 12.33 -2.95
N LEU A 14 8.47 12.63 -2.37
CA LEU A 14 8.65 12.67 -0.92
C LEU A 14 8.03 13.93 -0.29
N SER A 15 7.80 15.00 -1.06
CA SER A 15 7.07 16.18 -0.59
C SER A 15 5.58 15.90 -0.48
N ALA A 16 4.99 15.24 -1.49
CA ALA A 16 3.61 14.77 -1.44
C ALA A 16 3.39 13.79 -0.29
N LEU A 17 4.30 12.84 -0.07
CA LEU A 17 4.28 11.93 1.08
C LEU A 17 4.29 12.69 2.41
N ALA A 18 5.17 13.66 2.55
CA ALA A 18 5.27 14.47 3.76
C ALA A 18 4.01 15.34 3.99
N HIS A 19 3.43 15.88 2.93
CA HIS A 19 2.16 16.59 2.98
C HIS A 19 1.05 15.66 3.50
N ASN A 20 0.91 14.48 2.90
CA ASN A 20 -0.11 13.50 3.27
C ASN A 20 0.03 13.07 4.74
N ALA A 21 1.25 12.78 5.18
CA ALA A 21 1.50 12.39 6.57
C ALA A 21 1.04 13.47 7.56
N ARG A 22 1.33 14.76 7.30
CA ARG A 22 0.85 15.88 8.15
C ARG A 22 -0.67 16.00 8.14
N LYS A 23 -1.31 15.86 6.96
CA LYS A 23 -2.77 15.91 6.83
C LYS A 23 -3.45 14.77 7.59
N ILE A 24 -2.89 13.58 7.51
CA ILE A 24 -3.39 12.42 8.26
C ILE A 24 -3.22 12.66 9.76
N GLN A 25 -2.03 13.07 10.23
CA GLN A 25 -1.78 13.34 11.64
C GLN A 25 -2.76 14.39 12.21
N SER A 26 -3.06 15.45 11.44
CA SER A 26 -4.01 16.49 11.86
C SER A 26 -5.47 16.00 11.96
N ALA A 27 -5.80 14.86 11.35
CA ALA A 27 -7.13 14.24 11.40
C ALA A 27 -7.30 13.23 12.55
N LEU A 28 -6.20 12.89 13.26
CA LEU A 28 -6.22 11.94 14.37
C LEU A 28 -6.70 12.60 15.67
N ALA A 29 -7.07 11.78 16.65
CA ALA A 29 -7.36 12.26 17.99
C ALA A 29 -6.12 12.89 18.66
N PRO A 30 -6.28 13.87 19.56
CA PRO A 30 -5.16 14.38 20.35
C PRO A 30 -4.42 13.24 21.06
N GLY A 31 -3.09 13.20 20.92
CA GLY A 31 -2.24 12.16 21.49
C GLY A 31 -2.14 10.85 20.66
N CYS A 32 -2.98 10.68 19.63
CA CYS A 32 -2.87 9.55 18.72
C CYS A 32 -1.74 9.79 17.71
N ARG A 33 -0.78 8.85 17.65
CA ARG A 33 0.36 8.90 16.74
C ARG A 33 0.07 8.14 15.45
N LEU A 34 0.75 8.51 14.38
CA LEU A 34 0.66 7.83 13.10
C LEU A 34 1.61 6.63 13.06
N MET A 35 1.09 5.42 12.78
CA MET A 35 1.86 4.26 12.37
C MET A 35 1.81 4.15 10.84
N ALA A 36 2.98 4.28 10.21
CA ALA A 36 3.09 4.21 8.75
C ALA A 36 3.13 2.76 8.26
N VAL A 37 2.15 2.35 7.44
CA VAL A 37 2.13 1.01 6.87
C VAL A 37 2.92 1.01 5.56
N VAL A 38 4.10 0.39 5.60
CA VAL A 38 5.09 0.38 4.50
C VAL A 38 5.33 -1.02 3.92
N LYS A 39 4.40 -1.95 4.15
CA LYS A 39 4.43 -3.31 3.57
C LYS A 39 4.35 -3.29 2.05
N ALA A 40 4.69 -4.41 1.40
CA ALA A 40 4.73 -4.56 -0.06
C ALA A 40 5.57 -3.45 -0.71
N ASN A 41 6.78 -3.24 -0.17
CA ASN A 41 7.69 -2.18 -0.61
C ASN A 41 7.03 -0.78 -0.56
N ALA A 42 6.32 -0.46 0.53
CA ALA A 42 5.52 0.76 0.69
C ALA A 42 4.47 0.89 -0.43
N TYR A 43 3.68 -0.16 -0.65
CA TYR A 43 2.70 -0.23 -1.76
C TYR A 43 3.36 0.14 -3.11
N GLY A 44 4.55 -0.38 -3.36
CA GLY A 44 5.29 -0.13 -4.59
C GLY A 44 6.08 1.18 -4.65
N HIS A 45 5.97 2.07 -3.66
CA HIS A 45 6.64 3.38 -3.64
C HIS A 45 8.11 3.34 -3.21
N GLY A 46 8.58 2.20 -2.65
CA GLY A 46 9.91 2.08 -2.08
C GLY A 46 9.92 2.24 -0.57
N ALA A 47 9.94 1.12 0.15
CA ALA A 47 9.82 1.13 1.61
C ALA A 47 10.93 1.94 2.28
N LEU A 48 12.16 1.87 1.76
CA LEU A 48 13.29 2.54 2.37
C LEU A 48 13.24 4.07 2.24
N PRO A 49 13.11 4.69 1.05
CA PRO A 49 13.01 6.14 0.96
C PRO A 49 11.76 6.68 1.68
N VAL A 50 10.63 5.97 1.61
CA VAL A 50 9.40 6.32 2.34
C VAL A 50 9.64 6.31 3.85
N ALA A 51 10.16 5.22 4.42
CA ALA A 51 10.38 5.10 5.86
C ALA A 51 11.38 6.15 6.37
N ARG A 52 12.50 6.38 5.66
CA ARG A 52 13.48 7.42 6.01
C ARG A 52 12.87 8.82 6.01
N ARG A 53 12.05 9.15 5.02
CA ARG A 53 11.38 10.46 4.97
C ARG A 53 10.44 10.64 6.14
N LEU A 54 9.65 9.62 6.46
CA LEU A 54 8.70 9.66 7.58
C LEU A 54 9.41 9.68 8.93
N GLU A 55 10.47 8.89 9.12
CA GLU A 55 11.28 8.91 10.35
C GLU A 55 11.93 10.28 10.57
N ALA A 56 12.44 10.92 9.52
CA ALA A 56 12.97 12.28 9.57
C ALA A 56 11.93 13.35 9.94
N MET A 57 10.62 13.04 9.79
CA MET A 57 9.51 13.88 10.22
C MET A 57 9.04 13.57 11.66
N GLY A 58 9.70 12.65 12.36
CA GLY A 58 9.35 12.23 13.72
C GLY A 58 8.28 11.12 13.78
N ILE A 59 7.97 10.46 12.67
CA ILE A 59 7.11 9.26 12.69
C ILE A 59 8.00 8.07 13.04
N ASP A 60 7.76 7.50 14.21
CA ASP A 60 8.59 6.47 14.85
C ASP A 60 7.96 5.08 14.86
N SER A 61 6.83 4.91 14.19
CA SER A 61 6.07 3.66 14.20
C SER A 61 5.76 3.23 12.76
N PHE A 62 6.20 2.03 12.41
CA PHE A 62 6.06 1.45 11.07
C PHE A 62 5.39 0.08 11.17
N ALA A 63 4.66 -0.31 10.11
CA ALA A 63 4.08 -1.63 10.00
C ALA A 63 4.40 -2.27 8.65
N VAL A 64 4.81 -3.53 8.70
CA VAL A 64 5.18 -4.36 7.54
C VAL A 64 4.35 -5.64 7.52
N ALA A 65 4.42 -6.41 6.44
CA ALA A 65 3.66 -7.65 6.32
C ALA A 65 4.42 -8.86 6.88
N CYS A 66 5.73 -8.93 6.75
CA CYS A 66 6.55 -10.10 7.06
C CYS A 66 7.91 -9.73 7.65
N LEU A 67 8.58 -10.75 8.15
CA LEU A 67 9.89 -10.64 8.80
C LEU A 67 10.95 -10.00 7.89
N GLU A 68 10.98 -10.42 6.62
CA GLU A 68 11.98 -9.97 5.65
C GLU A 68 11.89 -8.46 5.40
N GLU A 69 10.68 -7.92 5.31
CA GLU A 69 10.45 -6.48 5.16
C GLU A 69 10.94 -5.72 6.39
N GLY A 70 10.65 -6.25 7.60
CA GLY A 70 11.13 -5.66 8.85
C GLY A 70 12.66 -5.65 8.96
N ILE A 71 13.30 -6.77 8.61
CA ILE A 71 14.76 -6.89 8.57
C ILE A 71 15.36 -5.90 7.56
N ALA A 72 14.76 -5.75 6.38
CA ALA A 72 15.24 -4.82 5.36
C ALA A 72 15.24 -3.37 5.87
N LEU A 73 14.18 -2.95 6.55
CA LEU A 73 14.11 -1.62 7.18
C LEU A 73 15.17 -1.46 8.28
N ARG A 74 15.34 -2.45 9.16
CA ARG A 74 16.37 -2.39 10.23
C ARG A 74 17.79 -2.31 9.67
N ARG A 75 18.12 -3.14 8.67
CA ARG A 75 19.43 -3.09 7.96
C ARG A 75 19.70 -1.73 7.34
N SER A 76 18.64 -1.03 6.97
CA SER A 76 18.71 0.29 6.35
C SER A 76 18.75 1.44 7.37
N GLY A 77 18.79 1.13 8.68
CA GLY A 77 18.98 2.10 9.76
C GLY A 77 17.70 2.67 10.36
N ILE A 78 16.51 2.21 9.96
CA ILE A 78 15.23 2.63 10.59
C ILE A 78 15.23 2.16 12.06
N ARG A 79 14.98 3.10 12.99
CA ARG A 79 15.11 2.88 14.44
C ARG A 79 13.78 2.73 15.16
N GLY A 80 12.73 3.38 14.67
CA GLY A 80 11.38 3.35 15.25
C GLY A 80 10.81 1.94 15.42
N THR A 81 9.67 1.79 16.06
CA THR A 81 8.96 0.52 16.18
C THR A 81 8.62 -0.04 14.80
N ILE A 82 8.90 -1.31 14.56
CA ILE A 82 8.50 -2.02 13.33
C ILE A 82 7.61 -3.20 13.73
N LEU A 83 6.33 -3.07 13.47
CA LEU A 83 5.32 -4.10 13.72
C LEU A 83 5.14 -4.98 12.48
N ILE A 84 5.31 -6.28 12.63
CA ILE A 84 4.95 -7.28 11.63
C ILE A 84 3.46 -7.60 11.80
N LEU A 85 2.64 -7.20 10.82
CA LEU A 85 1.18 -7.42 10.85
C LEU A 85 0.77 -8.86 10.53
N GLY A 86 1.63 -9.61 9.87
CA GLY A 86 1.40 -11.00 9.49
C GLY A 86 1.94 -12.00 10.51
N TYR A 87 1.84 -13.28 10.15
CA TYR A 87 2.37 -14.40 10.91
C TYR A 87 3.88 -14.55 10.64
N THR A 88 4.64 -14.82 11.70
CA THR A 88 6.03 -15.27 11.62
C THR A 88 6.12 -16.65 12.29
N PRO A 89 6.65 -17.69 11.62
CA PRO A 89 6.86 -18.98 12.22
C PRO A 89 7.69 -18.89 13.50
N PRO A 90 7.33 -19.57 14.60
CA PRO A 90 8.05 -19.50 15.89
C PRO A 90 9.54 -19.83 15.77
N GLU A 91 9.94 -20.69 14.84
CA GLU A 91 11.34 -21.04 14.56
C GLU A 91 12.18 -19.83 14.15
N LEU A 92 11.54 -18.75 13.69
CA LEU A 92 12.17 -17.48 13.32
C LEU A 92 12.17 -16.45 14.47
N ALA A 93 11.71 -16.82 15.68
CA ALA A 93 11.76 -15.96 16.86
C ALA A 93 13.17 -15.40 17.17
N PRO A 94 14.28 -16.13 16.94
CA PRO A 94 15.63 -15.56 17.09
C PRO A 94 15.88 -14.35 16.16
N GLN A 95 15.27 -14.33 14.98
CA GLN A 95 15.37 -13.20 14.07
C GLN A 95 14.55 -11.99 14.58
N LEU A 96 13.33 -12.23 15.10
CA LEU A 96 12.51 -11.17 15.70
C LEU A 96 13.28 -10.50 16.84
N HIS A 97 13.85 -11.29 17.76
CA HIS A 97 14.64 -10.80 18.87
C HIS A 97 15.91 -10.03 18.40
N ARG A 98 16.70 -10.65 17.50
CA ARG A 98 17.94 -10.05 16.98
C ARG A 98 17.70 -8.68 16.34
N TRP A 99 16.64 -8.54 15.56
CA TRP A 99 16.33 -7.33 14.81
C TRP A 99 15.41 -6.38 15.58
N LYS A 100 15.05 -6.71 16.81
CA LYS A 100 14.15 -5.92 17.66
C LYS A 100 12.87 -5.55 16.91
N LEU A 101 12.21 -6.55 16.33
CA LEU A 101 10.95 -6.41 15.62
C LEU A 101 9.80 -6.78 16.55
N THR A 102 8.71 -6.04 16.47
CA THR A 102 7.50 -6.32 17.23
C THR A 102 6.61 -7.25 16.39
N GLN A 103 6.20 -8.39 16.96
CA GLN A 103 5.42 -9.40 16.25
C GLN A 103 3.93 -9.32 16.61
N THR A 104 3.05 -9.41 15.62
CA THR A 104 1.64 -9.67 15.87
C THR A 104 1.43 -11.10 16.38
N VAL A 105 0.78 -11.24 17.51
CA VAL A 105 0.24 -12.54 17.94
C VAL A 105 -1.05 -12.80 17.16
N ALA A 106 -0.99 -13.78 16.25
CA ALA A 106 -2.06 -14.05 15.30
C ALA A 106 -3.26 -14.79 15.93
N ASP A 107 -3.00 -15.62 16.94
CA ASP A 107 -3.96 -16.33 17.79
C ASP A 107 -3.29 -16.80 19.08
N ALA A 108 -4.03 -17.42 19.98
CA ALA A 108 -3.51 -17.90 21.27
C ALA A 108 -2.44 -18.99 21.11
N ALA A 109 -2.57 -19.87 20.12
CA ALA A 109 -1.60 -20.95 19.86
C ALA A 109 -0.28 -20.40 19.36
N HIS A 110 -0.33 -19.38 18.45
CA HIS A 110 0.86 -18.67 17.99
C HIS A 110 1.58 -17.98 19.16
N GLY A 111 0.85 -17.31 20.05
CA GLY A 111 1.44 -16.70 21.25
C GLY A 111 2.15 -17.69 22.15
N GLN A 112 1.53 -18.85 22.42
CA GLN A 112 2.14 -19.94 23.19
C GLN A 112 3.41 -20.49 22.52
N ALA A 113 3.37 -20.68 21.20
CA ALA A 113 4.53 -21.19 20.44
C ALA A 113 5.70 -20.19 20.44
N LEU A 114 5.44 -18.89 20.32
CA LEU A 114 6.46 -17.83 20.44
C LEU A 114 7.08 -17.80 21.84
N ALA A 115 6.26 -17.90 22.91
CA ALA A 115 6.75 -17.96 24.28
C ALA A 115 7.61 -19.22 24.53
N GLY A 116 7.25 -20.35 23.90
CA GLY A 116 8.02 -21.60 23.94
C GLY A 116 9.45 -21.49 23.41
N CYS A 117 9.76 -20.44 22.63
CA CYS A 117 11.13 -20.17 22.17
C CYS A 117 12.06 -19.59 23.27
N GLN A 118 11.52 -19.24 24.44
CA GLN A 118 12.25 -18.72 25.60
C GLN A 118 13.14 -17.48 25.31
N LEU A 119 12.68 -16.62 24.43
CA LEU A 119 13.32 -15.36 24.06
C LEU A 119 12.43 -14.18 24.46
N PRO A 120 13.00 -13.04 24.88
CA PRO A 120 12.23 -11.84 25.12
C PRO A 120 11.78 -11.25 23.77
N LEU A 121 10.46 -11.29 23.52
CA LEU A 121 9.84 -10.84 22.28
C LEU A 121 8.83 -9.73 22.56
N SER A 122 8.97 -8.59 21.88
CA SER A 122 7.94 -7.55 21.84
C SER A 122 6.80 -7.98 20.93
N VAL A 123 5.55 -7.92 21.43
CA VAL A 123 4.39 -8.35 20.67
C VAL A 123 3.24 -7.37 20.76
N HIS A 124 2.43 -7.30 19.68
CA HIS A 124 1.08 -6.76 19.74
C HIS A 124 0.06 -7.88 19.60
N LEU A 125 -0.95 -7.88 20.49
CA LEU A 125 -2.05 -8.83 20.40
C LEU A 125 -3.05 -8.35 19.35
N ALA A 126 -3.31 -9.17 18.34
CA ALA A 126 -4.43 -8.94 17.44
C ALA A 126 -5.72 -9.42 18.10
N LEU A 127 -6.77 -8.59 18.09
CA LEU A 127 -8.12 -8.96 18.50
C LEU A 127 -9.00 -9.18 17.29
N ASP A 128 -9.65 -10.33 17.22
CA ASP A 128 -10.72 -10.54 16.25
C ASP A 128 -12.02 -9.96 16.81
N THR A 129 -12.46 -8.89 16.19
CA THR A 129 -13.71 -8.20 16.51
C THR A 129 -14.82 -8.46 15.48
N GLY A 130 -14.57 -9.36 14.50
CA GLY A 130 -15.54 -9.75 13.49
C GLY A 130 -15.00 -9.79 12.06
N MET A 131 -13.70 -9.56 11.83
CA MET A 131 -13.09 -9.74 10.51
C MET A 131 -12.73 -11.21 10.22
N HIS A 132 -12.53 -12.03 11.26
CA HIS A 132 -12.25 -13.48 11.21
C HIS A 132 -11.05 -13.85 10.31
N ARG A 133 -10.00 -13.03 10.35
CA ARG A 133 -8.76 -13.26 9.58
C ARG A 133 -7.59 -13.65 10.47
N LEU A 134 -7.31 -12.86 11.47
CA LEU A 134 -6.31 -13.08 12.53
C LEU A 134 -6.88 -12.50 13.82
N GLY A 135 -6.40 -12.98 14.94
CA GLY A 135 -6.67 -12.40 16.24
C GLY A 135 -7.30 -13.38 17.21
N ILE A 136 -7.16 -13.06 18.47
CA ILE A 136 -7.86 -13.68 19.58
C ILE A 136 -9.29 -13.10 19.60
N PRO A 137 -10.36 -13.91 19.72
CA PRO A 137 -11.70 -13.37 19.89
C PRO A 137 -11.73 -12.34 21.03
N ALA A 138 -12.27 -11.15 20.75
CA ALA A 138 -12.20 -10.02 21.71
C ALA A 138 -12.84 -10.34 23.06
N GLU A 139 -13.81 -11.26 23.08
CA GLU A 139 -14.53 -11.74 24.25
C GLU A 139 -13.85 -12.93 24.96
N ASP A 140 -12.80 -13.55 24.37
CA ASP A 140 -12.06 -14.64 25.04
C ASP A 140 -11.05 -14.10 26.05
N HIS A 141 -11.59 -13.61 27.14
CA HIS A 141 -10.84 -13.04 28.24
C HIS A 141 -9.84 -14.03 28.87
N ASN A 142 -10.14 -15.33 28.82
CA ASN A 142 -9.23 -16.34 29.33
C ASN A 142 -8.00 -16.53 28.45
N ALA A 143 -8.16 -16.52 27.14
CA ALA A 143 -7.03 -16.55 26.23
C ALA A 143 -6.18 -15.29 26.36
N LEU A 144 -6.81 -14.10 26.45
CA LEU A 144 -6.10 -12.84 26.65
C LEU A 144 -5.26 -12.87 27.93
N ARG A 145 -5.84 -13.24 29.09
CA ARG A 145 -5.11 -13.35 30.35
C ARG A 145 -3.91 -14.28 30.25
N ARG A 146 -4.10 -15.47 29.69
CA ARG A 146 -3.01 -16.45 29.51
C ARG A 146 -1.85 -15.89 28.71
N LEU A 147 -2.11 -15.11 27.66
CA LEU A 147 -1.05 -14.49 26.85
C LEU A 147 -0.20 -13.48 27.63
N TYR A 148 -0.79 -12.71 28.53
CA TYR A 148 -0.05 -11.80 29.41
C TYR A 148 0.79 -12.55 30.47
N GLU A 149 0.41 -13.77 30.82
CA GLU A 149 1.12 -14.59 31.80
C GLU A 149 2.26 -15.41 31.18
N LEU A 150 2.38 -15.45 29.84
CA LEU A 150 3.42 -16.21 29.15
C LEU A 150 4.80 -15.56 29.34
N PRO A 151 5.78 -16.32 29.86
CA PRO A 151 7.13 -15.80 30.04
C PRO A 151 7.77 -15.45 28.68
N GLY A 152 8.50 -14.34 28.65
CA GLY A 152 9.20 -13.90 27.44
C GLY A 152 8.36 -13.14 26.43
N LEU A 153 7.02 -13.11 26.53
CA LEU A 153 6.21 -12.21 25.73
C LEU A 153 6.01 -10.87 26.44
N HIS A 154 6.45 -9.81 25.79
CA HIS A 154 6.24 -8.43 26.23
C HIS A 154 5.13 -7.81 25.39
N VAL A 155 3.91 -7.76 25.92
CA VAL A 155 2.76 -7.15 25.24
C VAL A 155 2.95 -5.62 25.24
N GLU A 156 3.33 -5.07 24.10
CA GLU A 156 3.54 -3.64 23.88
C GLU A 156 2.34 -2.96 23.25
N GLY A 157 1.38 -3.73 22.75
CA GLY A 157 0.17 -3.17 22.14
C GLY A 157 -0.93 -4.18 21.89
N VAL A 158 -2.14 -3.65 21.67
CA VAL A 158 -3.35 -4.41 21.34
C VAL A 158 -4.06 -3.73 20.19
N PHE A 159 -4.47 -4.49 19.17
CA PHE A 159 -5.12 -3.92 18.01
C PHE A 159 -6.20 -4.79 17.40
N SER A 160 -7.05 -4.18 16.60
CA SER A 160 -7.97 -4.88 15.71
C SER A 160 -7.97 -4.26 14.31
N HIS A 161 -8.77 -4.78 13.41
CA HIS A 161 -8.92 -4.26 12.04
C HIS A 161 -10.39 -4.22 11.63
N LEU A 162 -10.83 -3.05 11.19
CA LEU A 162 -12.19 -2.83 10.69
C LEU A 162 -12.30 -3.37 9.27
N CYS A 163 -13.28 -4.22 9.01
CA CYS A 163 -13.38 -4.92 7.73
C CYS A 163 -14.27 -4.23 6.69
N VAL A 164 -15.17 -3.34 7.12
CA VAL A 164 -16.12 -2.62 6.24
C VAL A 164 -16.11 -1.11 6.48
N SER A 165 -15.00 -0.59 7.01
CA SER A 165 -14.88 0.86 7.27
C SER A 165 -14.69 1.70 6.01
N ASP A 166 -14.57 1.09 4.85
CA ASP A 166 -14.57 1.69 3.52
C ASP A 166 -15.98 1.97 2.97
N SER A 167 -17.01 1.40 3.57
CA SER A 167 -18.41 1.62 3.21
C SER A 167 -19.11 2.60 4.16
N LEU A 168 -20.04 3.39 3.60
CA LEU A 168 -20.92 4.30 4.33
C LEU A 168 -22.37 3.79 4.38
N SER A 169 -22.63 2.54 3.97
CA SER A 169 -23.97 1.95 4.09
C SER A 169 -24.38 1.85 5.56
N PRO A 170 -25.66 2.01 5.91
CA PRO A 170 -26.11 1.91 7.30
C PRO A 170 -25.74 0.57 7.96
N GLU A 171 -25.77 -0.53 7.20
CA GLU A 171 -25.44 -1.88 7.68
C GLU A 171 -23.94 -1.97 8.03
N ASP A 172 -23.05 -1.53 7.14
CA ASP A 172 -21.62 -1.55 7.33
C ASP A 172 -21.17 -0.59 8.44
N VAL A 173 -21.81 0.57 8.55
CA VAL A 173 -21.60 1.51 9.67
C VAL A 173 -22.00 0.87 10.99
N ALA A 174 -23.13 0.16 11.04
CA ALA A 174 -23.56 -0.56 12.25
C ALA A 174 -22.58 -1.67 12.62
N PHE A 175 -22.09 -2.44 11.64
CA PHE A 175 -21.09 -3.48 11.88
C PHE A 175 -19.74 -2.90 12.34
N THR A 176 -19.31 -1.79 11.74
CA THR A 176 -18.10 -1.07 12.17
C THR A 176 -18.22 -0.62 13.63
N ARG A 177 -19.38 -0.12 14.07
CA ARG A 177 -19.64 0.22 15.47
C ARG A 177 -19.54 -1.02 16.38
N LEU A 178 -20.13 -2.13 15.98
CA LEU A 178 -20.00 -3.39 16.73
C LEU A 178 -18.55 -3.84 16.90
N GLN A 179 -17.72 -3.69 15.85
CA GLN A 179 -16.28 -3.97 15.95
C GLN A 179 -15.57 -3.03 16.95
N LEU A 180 -15.92 -1.75 16.94
CA LEU A 180 -15.40 -0.76 17.90
C LEU A 180 -15.82 -1.11 19.35
N ASP A 181 -17.09 -1.45 19.56
CA ASP A 181 -17.61 -1.80 20.89
C ASP A 181 -16.89 -3.03 21.46
N ARG A 182 -16.70 -4.08 20.65
CA ARG A 182 -15.93 -5.28 21.03
C ARG A 182 -14.47 -4.95 21.35
N PHE A 183 -13.83 -4.13 20.52
CA PHE A 183 -12.45 -3.70 20.73
C PHE A 183 -12.30 -2.94 22.05
N TYR A 184 -13.11 -1.89 22.27
CA TYR A 184 -13.03 -1.09 23.49
C TYR A 184 -13.49 -1.87 24.73
N GLY A 185 -14.44 -2.80 24.59
CA GLY A 185 -14.82 -3.71 25.66
C GLY A 185 -13.64 -4.56 26.13
N ALA A 186 -12.87 -5.14 25.20
CA ALA A 186 -11.66 -5.89 25.54
C ALA A 186 -10.58 -5.01 26.19
N ILE A 187 -10.36 -3.79 25.69
CA ILE A 187 -9.41 -2.84 26.29
C ILE A 187 -9.81 -2.46 27.72
N GLN A 188 -11.10 -2.20 27.96
CA GLN A 188 -11.63 -1.90 29.29
C GLN A 188 -11.46 -3.09 30.23
N TRP A 189 -11.74 -4.30 29.75
CA TRP A 189 -11.57 -5.53 30.53
C TRP A 189 -10.11 -5.73 30.94
N LEU A 190 -9.14 -5.56 30.02
CA LEU A 190 -7.71 -5.64 30.30
C LEU A 190 -7.32 -4.68 31.42
N LYS A 191 -7.69 -3.41 31.31
CA LYS A 191 -7.40 -2.37 32.32
C LYS A 191 -8.01 -2.69 33.68
N ALA A 192 -9.25 -3.17 33.73
CA ALA A 192 -9.94 -3.56 34.96
C ALA A 192 -9.23 -4.73 35.69
N HIS A 193 -8.51 -5.57 34.92
CA HIS A 193 -7.73 -6.69 35.45
C HIS A 193 -6.25 -6.39 35.63
N ARG A 194 -5.85 -5.10 35.54
CA ARG A 194 -4.45 -4.63 35.67
C ARG A 194 -3.51 -5.23 34.63
N LEU A 195 -4.03 -5.54 33.44
CA LEU A 195 -3.27 -5.96 32.28
C LEU A 195 -3.12 -4.74 31.35
N GLU A 196 -1.88 -4.26 31.19
CA GLU A 196 -1.62 -3.05 30.42
C GLU A 196 -1.72 -3.33 28.93
N PRO A 197 -2.66 -2.70 28.19
CA PRO A 197 -2.81 -2.94 26.76
C PRO A 197 -1.67 -2.34 25.92
N GLY A 198 -0.85 -1.45 26.49
CA GLY A 198 0.19 -0.75 25.72
C GLY A 198 -0.41 0.15 24.64
N ASP A 199 0.22 0.19 23.47
CA ASP A 199 -0.28 0.95 22.33
C ASP A 199 -1.55 0.31 21.75
N THR A 200 -2.63 1.04 21.73
CA THR A 200 -3.91 0.61 21.17
C THR A 200 -4.13 1.16 19.77
N HIS A 201 -4.59 0.33 18.81
CA HIS A 201 -4.88 0.81 17.47
C HIS A 201 -5.93 -0.02 16.73
N ILE A 202 -6.89 0.66 16.08
CA ILE A 202 -7.95 0.01 15.31
C ILE A 202 -8.17 0.66 13.93
N GLN A 203 -8.02 1.98 13.82
CA GLN A 203 -8.21 2.69 12.55
C GLN A 203 -7.08 2.34 11.56
N ALA A 204 -7.49 2.03 10.32
CA ALA A 204 -6.66 2.05 9.13
C ALA A 204 -7.05 3.27 8.26
N SER A 205 -6.58 3.37 7.03
CA SER A 205 -6.84 4.53 6.14
C SER A 205 -8.33 4.91 6.08
N TYR A 206 -9.22 3.96 5.77
CA TYR A 206 -10.65 4.24 5.69
C TYR A 206 -11.28 4.54 7.06
N GLY A 207 -10.79 3.92 8.13
CA GLY A 207 -11.21 4.29 9.48
C GLY A 207 -10.85 5.75 9.82
N ILE A 208 -9.74 6.29 9.28
CA ILE A 208 -9.36 7.70 9.45
C ILE A 208 -10.28 8.61 8.63
N TRP A 209 -10.67 8.21 7.41
CA TRP A 209 -11.57 9.00 6.56
C TRP A 209 -13.03 8.98 7.04
N ASN A 210 -13.52 7.81 7.49
CA ASN A 210 -14.95 7.57 7.64
C ASN A 210 -15.45 7.60 9.09
N LEU A 211 -14.55 7.52 10.07
CA LEU A 211 -14.92 7.55 11.48
C LEU A 211 -14.49 8.86 12.16
N PRO A 212 -15.14 9.25 13.25
CA PRO A 212 -14.58 10.24 14.17
C PRO A 212 -13.20 9.81 14.66
N PRO A 213 -12.32 10.75 15.07
CA PRO A 213 -11.07 10.42 15.71
C PRO A 213 -11.28 9.45 16.89
N GLN A 214 -10.55 8.34 16.91
CA GLN A 214 -10.68 7.30 17.93
C GLN A 214 -9.67 7.50 19.07
N PRO A 215 -10.03 7.21 20.33
CA PRO A 215 -9.15 7.37 21.49
C PRO A 215 -8.12 6.21 21.57
N CYS A 216 -7.30 6.08 20.54
CA CYS A 216 -6.23 5.09 20.42
C CYS A 216 -4.87 5.78 20.47
N SER A 217 -3.83 5.03 20.88
CA SER A 217 -2.43 5.54 20.86
C SER A 217 -1.89 5.69 19.45
N LEU A 218 -2.35 4.83 18.52
CA LEU A 218 -1.86 4.76 17.15
C LEU A 218 -3.02 4.64 16.15
N ALA A 219 -2.79 5.18 14.95
CA ALA A 219 -3.62 4.93 13.76
C ALA A 219 -2.73 4.49 12.60
N ARG A 220 -3.11 3.40 11.91
CA ARG A 220 -2.32 2.78 10.85
C ARG A 220 -2.73 3.33 9.49
N ALA A 221 -1.98 4.25 8.92
CA ALA A 221 -2.23 4.70 7.55
C ALA A 221 -1.40 3.88 6.55
N GLY A 222 -2.10 3.28 5.60
CA GLY A 222 -1.53 2.61 4.44
C GLY A 222 -1.79 3.43 3.18
N ILE A 223 -2.82 3.06 2.42
CA ILE A 223 -3.12 3.66 1.11
C ILE A 223 -3.28 5.19 1.17
N ALA A 224 -3.80 5.74 2.27
CA ALA A 224 -3.94 7.18 2.47
C ALA A 224 -2.58 7.92 2.48
N LEU A 225 -1.51 7.32 3.02
CA LEU A 225 -0.17 7.92 2.99
C LEU A 225 0.30 8.17 1.56
N TYR A 226 -0.12 7.31 0.64
CA TYR A 226 0.26 7.39 -0.77
C TYR A 226 -0.68 8.27 -1.60
N GLY A 227 -1.64 8.92 -0.94
CA GLY A 227 -2.49 9.97 -1.53
C GLY A 227 -3.53 9.49 -2.51
N VAL A 228 -3.95 8.23 -2.39
CA VAL A 228 -4.95 7.59 -3.26
C VAL A 228 -5.95 6.79 -2.43
N CYS A 229 -7.12 6.53 -2.99
CA CYS A 229 -8.13 5.62 -2.44
C CYS A 229 -7.97 4.21 -3.01
N SER A 230 -8.54 3.19 -2.36
CA SER A 230 -8.54 1.83 -2.89
C SER A 230 -9.42 1.72 -4.15
N ASP A 231 -10.52 2.44 -4.17
CA ASP A 231 -11.49 2.53 -5.24
C ASP A 231 -12.19 3.90 -5.25
N ASP A 232 -13.22 4.07 -6.07
CA ASP A 232 -14.00 5.29 -6.17
C ASP A 232 -15.15 5.40 -5.13
N SER A 233 -15.15 4.58 -4.08
CA SER A 233 -16.16 4.64 -3.02
C SER A 233 -16.10 5.98 -2.28
N PRO A 234 -17.26 6.57 -1.94
CA PRO A 234 -17.29 7.84 -1.24
C PRO A 234 -16.71 7.71 0.17
N THR A 235 -16.02 8.77 0.62
CA THR A 235 -15.52 8.89 1.98
C THR A 235 -16.27 9.97 2.75
N ALA A 236 -16.46 9.80 4.07
CA ALA A 236 -17.18 10.75 4.90
C ALA A 236 -16.42 12.09 5.07
N ARG A 237 -15.10 12.06 4.90
CA ARG A 237 -14.25 13.26 4.96
C ARG A 237 -13.31 13.28 3.75
N THR A 238 -13.11 14.43 3.18
CA THR A 238 -12.07 14.67 2.20
C THR A 238 -10.81 15.16 2.93
N LEU A 239 -9.73 14.40 2.84
CA LEU A 239 -8.41 14.87 3.20
C LEU A 239 -7.75 15.35 1.92
N ASP A 240 -7.18 16.56 1.95
CA ASP A 240 -6.40 17.11 0.82
C ASP A 240 -5.09 16.33 0.69
N LEU A 241 -5.15 15.14 0.09
CA LEU A 241 -4.02 14.25 -0.13
C LEU A 241 -3.54 14.34 -1.57
N LYS A 242 -2.24 14.13 -1.77
CA LYS A 242 -1.56 14.21 -3.08
C LYS A 242 -1.05 12.83 -3.48
N PRO A 243 -1.32 12.37 -4.71
CA PRO A 243 -0.72 11.13 -5.20
C PRO A 243 0.82 11.20 -5.13
N VAL A 244 1.42 10.14 -4.57
CA VAL A 244 2.88 10.08 -4.32
C VAL A 244 3.62 9.41 -5.46
N LEU A 245 2.97 8.51 -6.23
CA LEU A 245 3.61 7.71 -7.26
C LEU A 245 3.27 8.22 -8.66
N SER A 246 4.32 8.31 -9.51
CA SER A 246 4.16 8.31 -10.96
C SER A 246 4.88 7.12 -11.58
N LEU A 247 4.27 6.51 -12.62
CA LEU A 247 4.85 5.43 -13.40
C LEU A 247 5.14 5.91 -14.80
N ARG A 248 6.42 5.83 -15.19
CA ARG A 248 6.90 6.36 -16.48
C ARG A 248 7.70 5.31 -17.24
N ALA A 249 7.68 5.42 -18.58
CA ALA A 249 8.46 4.57 -19.45
C ALA A 249 8.90 5.31 -20.71
N ARG A 250 9.96 4.82 -21.36
CA ARG A 250 10.50 5.42 -22.60
C ARG A 250 9.78 4.88 -23.83
N VAL A 251 9.53 5.75 -24.78
CA VAL A 251 9.31 5.34 -26.18
C VAL A 251 10.62 4.81 -26.74
N THR A 252 10.59 3.61 -27.31
CA THR A 252 11.79 2.96 -27.89
C THR A 252 11.87 3.13 -29.38
N CYS A 253 10.74 3.11 -30.08
CA CYS A 253 10.65 3.40 -31.51
C CYS A 253 9.23 3.82 -31.87
N VAL A 254 9.10 4.45 -33.04
CA VAL A 254 7.82 4.78 -33.67
C VAL A 254 7.73 4.02 -34.99
N ARG A 255 6.58 3.45 -35.31
CA ARG A 255 6.29 2.67 -36.51
C ARG A 255 5.09 3.25 -37.22
N THR A 256 5.16 3.34 -38.54
CA THR A 256 4.02 3.65 -39.39
C THR A 256 3.41 2.35 -39.90
N LEU A 257 2.11 2.20 -39.77
CA LEU A 257 1.34 1.10 -40.34
C LEU A 257 0.52 1.63 -41.53
N ALA A 258 0.55 0.89 -42.64
CA ALA A 258 -0.37 1.13 -43.75
C ALA A 258 -1.78 0.61 -43.40
N PRO A 259 -2.82 1.06 -44.13
CA PRO A 259 -4.17 0.51 -43.95
C PRO A 259 -4.18 -1.01 -44.09
N SER A 260 -4.94 -1.72 -43.26
CA SER A 260 -5.07 -3.16 -43.15
C SER A 260 -3.87 -3.88 -42.51
N GLU A 261 -2.73 -3.23 -42.28
CA GLU A 261 -1.65 -3.85 -41.54
C GLU A 261 -2.03 -4.10 -40.07
N GLY A 262 -1.54 -5.23 -39.52
CA GLY A 262 -1.76 -5.61 -38.14
C GLY A 262 -0.51 -5.40 -37.28
N ALA A 263 -0.71 -5.20 -35.99
CA ALA A 263 0.38 -5.05 -35.02
C ALA A 263 0.17 -5.90 -33.75
N GLY A 264 1.29 -6.28 -33.13
CA GLY A 264 1.33 -7.02 -31.88
C GLY A 264 0.93 -8.48 -31.98
N TYR A 265 0.87 -9.17 -30.84
CA TYR A 265 0.53 -10.59 -30.75
C TYR A 265 -0.88 -10.88 -31.29
N GLY A 266 -0.95 -11.85 -32.21
CA GLY A 266 -2.20 -12.26 -32.86
C GLY A 266 -2.78 -11.19 -33.78
N LEU A 267 -1.99 -10.18 -34.18
CA LEU A 267 -2.42 -9.03 -34.98
C LEU A 267 -3.72 -8.41 -34.42
N ALA A 268 -3.79 -8.33 -33.09
CA ALA A 268 -4.99 -7.92 -32.36
C ALA A 268 -5.35 -6.44 -32.57
N PHE A 269 -4.44 -5.63 -33.05
CA PHE A 269 -4.68 -4.31 -33.60
C PHE A 269 -4.56 -4.37 -35.11
N ARG A 270 -5.49 -3.76 -35.85
CA ARG A 270 -5.42 -3.56 -37.29
C ARG A 270 -5.67 -2.10 -37.63
N ALA A 271 -4.80 -1.55 -38.46
CA ALA A 271 -4.93 -0.17 -38.93
C ALA A 271 -6.06 -0.06 -39.95
N ASP A 272 -7.03 0.79 -39.70
CA ASP A 272 -8.12 1.13 -40.63
C ASP A 272 -7.71 2.21 -41.63
N GLN A 273 -6.70 2.98 -41.30
CA GLN A 273 -6.06 4.06 -42.05
C GLN A 273 -4.58 4.09 -41.67
N PRO A 274 -3.72 4.94 -42.33
CA PRO A 274 -2.34 5.08 -41.88
C PRO A 274 -2.28 5.44 -40.39
N ARG A 275 -1.55 4.64 -39.60
CA ARG A 275 -1.40 4.81 -38.16
C ARG A 275 0.07 4.97 -37.78
N GLN A 276 0.34 5.77 -36.74
CA GLN A 276 1.65 5.84 -36.09
C GLN A 276 1.57 5.16 -34.73
N LEU A 277 2.37 4.15 -34.50
CA LEU A 277 2.42 3.45 -33.22
C LEU A 277 3.76 3.68 -32.53
N ALA A 278 3.72 4.17 -31.29
CA ALA A 278 4.88 4.18 -30.41
C ALA A 278 4.99 2.87 -29.64
N VAL A 279 6.21 2.34 -29.56
CA VAL A 279 6.53 1.19 -28.68
C VAL A 279 7.06 1.74 -27.36
N VAL A 280 6.38 1.43 -26.26
CA VAL A 280 6.74 1.88 -24.91
C VAL A 280 7.37 0.74 -24.14
N ALA A 281 8.52 0.97 -23.50
CA ALA A 281 9.38 -0.04 -22.88
C ALA A 281 8.91 -0.47 -21.48
N ILE A 282 7.66 -0.89 -21.36
CA ILE A 282 7.07 -1.43 -20.13
C ILE A 282 5.97 -2.44 -20.51
N GLY A 283 5.82 -3.49 -19.73
CA GLY A 283 4.81 -4.52 -19.98
C GLY A 283 4.36 -5.23 -18.70
N TYR A 284 3.66 -6.37 -18.87
CA TYR A 284 3.05 -7.05 -17.73
C TYR A 284 4.07 -7.67 -16.75
N ALA A 285 5.31 -7.95 -17.16
CA ALA A 285 6.36 -8.41 -16.24
C ALA A 285 6.89 -7.30 -15.31
N ASP A 286 6.51 -6.04 -15.57
CA ASP A 286 6.80 -4.90 -14.72
C ASP A 286 5.71 -4.65 -13.68
N GLY A 287 4.60 -5.40 -13.76
CA GLY A 287 3.48 -5.33 -12.83
C GLY A 287 2.18 -4.75 -13.41
N LEU A 288 2.17 -4.33 -14.68
CA LEU A 288 0.94 -3.86 -15.31
C LEU A 288 -0.03 -5.01 -15.58
N PRO A 289 -1.36 -4.80 -15.42
CA PRO A 289 -2.35 -5.78 -15.84
C PRO A 289 -2.29 -6.01 -17.35
N ARG A 290 -2.14 -7.29 -17.78
CA ARG A 290 -2.05 -7.63 -19.20
C ARG A 290 -3.31 -7.27 -19.99
N SER A 291 -4.46 -7.20 -19.31
CA SER A 291 -5.75 -6.82 -19.89
C SER A 291 -5.92 -5.32 -20.14
N LEU A 292 -5.07 -4.48 -19.58
CA LEU A 292 -5.26 -3.02 -19.58
C LEU A 292 -5.50 -2.42 -20.98
N PRO A 293 -4.80 -2.82 -22.07
CA PRO A 293 -5.10 -2.29 -23.40
C PRO A 293 -6.52 -2.63 -23.89
N GLN A 294 -7.04 -3.82 -23.55
CA GLN A 294 -8.39 -4.25 -23.93
C GLN A 294 -9.48 -3.58 -23.09
N GLN A 295 -9.11 -2.97 -21.97
CA GLN A 295 -10.01 -2.24 -21.06
C GLN A 295 -9.93 -0.72 -21.26
N GLY A 296 -9.41 -0.26 -22.42
CA GLY A 296 -9.31 1.16 -22.74
C GLY A 296 -8.15 1.86 -22.02
N GLY A 297 -7.08 1.12 -21.70
CA GLY A 297 -5.86 1.71 -21.12
C GLY A 297 -5.23 2.75 -22.03
N GLU A 298 -4.70 3.80 -21.43
CA GLU A 298 -4.06 4.92 -22.11
C GLU A 298 -2.70 5.23 -21.47
N VAL A 299 -1.89 5.99 -22.17
CA VAL A 299 -0.70 6.67 -21.62
C VAL A 299 -0.80 8.16 -21.95
N LEU A 300 -0.05 8.98 -21.22
CA LEU A 300 0.14 10.38 -21.59
C LEU A 300 1.46 10.54 -22.30
N LEU A 301 1.46 11.22 -23.43
CA LEU A 301 2.62 11.65 -24.19
C LEU A 301 2.42 13.11 -24.62
N HIS A 302 3.39 13.96 -24.32
CA HIS A 302 3.33 15.40 -24.63
C HIS A 302 2.03 16.07 -24.15
N GLY A 303 1.52 15.67 -22.97
CA GLY A 303 0.28 16.20 -22.41
C GLY A 303 -1.01 15.69 -23.06
N MET A 304 -0.93 14.71 -23.95
CA MET A 304 -2.07 14.13 -24.67
C MET A 304 -2.31 12.68 -24.25
N ARG A 305 -3.58 12.26 -24.22
CA ARG A 305 -3.98 10.87 -23.99
C ARG A 305 -3.82 10.06 -25.29
N CYS A 306 -3.07 8.98 -25.19
CA CYS A 306 -2.79 8.09 -26.30
C CYS A 306 -3.25 6.66 -25.93
N PRO A 307 -4.15 6.03 -26.70
CA PRO A 307 -4.68 4.73 -26.36
C PRO A 307 -3.63 3.63 -26.53
N MET A 308 -3.60 2.69 -25.58
CA MET A 308 -2.87 1.44 -25.75
C MET A 308 -3.60 0.57 -26.77
N VAL A 309 -2.86 -0.04 -27.70
CA VAL A 309 -3.44 -0.85 -28.76
C VAL A 309 -2.84 -2.25 -28.80
N GLY A 310 -3.62 -3.21 -29.30
CA GLY A 310 -3.22 -4.60 -29.41
C GLY A 310 -3.08 -5.27 -28.02
N ARG A 311 -2.31 -6.36 -27.97
CA ARG A 311 -2.05 -7.11 -26.71
C ARG A 311 -0.76 -6.63 -26.07
N MET A 312 -0.81 -6.35 -24.76
CA MET A 312 0.40 -6.03 -24.01
C MET A 312 1.38 -7.20 -24.03
N CYS A 313 2.65 -6.92 -24.31
CA CYS A 313 3.74 -7.88 -24.27
C CYS A 313 4.33 -7.94 -22.83
N MET A 314 5.26 -8.87 -22.61
CA MET A 314 5.96 -9.02 -21.34
C MET A 314 6.70 -7.74 -20.92
N ASP A 315 7.38 -7.10 -21.88
CA ASP A 315 8.34 -6.02 -21.65
C ASP A 315 7.99 -4.73 -22.38
N GLN A 316 6.93 -4.72 -23.22
CA GLN A 316 6.58 -3.62 -24.11
C GLN A 316 5.06 -3.57 -24.31
N LEU A 317 4.58 -2.37 -24.66
CA LEU A 317 3.22 -2.15 -25.14
C LEU A 317 3.22 -1.20 -26.34
N LEU A 318 2.16 -1.24 -27.12
CA LEU A 318 1.94 -0.39 -28.28
C LEU A 318 0.93 0.69 -27.94
N VAL A 319 1.20 1.89 -28.42
CA VAL A 319 0.36 3.09 -28.19
C VAL A 319 0.09 3.75 -29.53
N ASP A 320 -1.15 4.06 -29.85
CA ASP A 320 -1.51 4.83 -31.03
C ASP A 320 -1.18 6.31 -30.77
N VAL A 321 -0.27 6.86 -31.54
CA VAL A 321 0.17 8.27 -31.47
C VAL A 321 -0.14 9.01 -32.75
N THR A 322 -1.08 8.47 -33.56
CA THR A 322 -1.54 9.11 -34.81
C THR A 322 -2.05 10.51 -34.54
N GLY A 323 -1.53 11.49 -35.25
CA GLY A 323 -1.90 12.90 -35.09
C GLY A 323 -1.18 13.63 -33.94
N LEU A 324 -0.38 12.91 -33.12
CA LEU A 324 0.49 13.57 -32.15
C LEU A 324 1.82 13.94 -32.80
N PRO A 325 2.18 15.23 -32.87
CA PRO A 325 3.39 15.66 -33.55
C PRO A 325 4.65 15.25 -32.78
N CYS A 326 5.70 14.92 -33.54
CA CYS A 326 7.07 14.79 -33.04
C CYS A 326 7.30 13.76 -31.93
N VAL A 327 6.55 12.64 -31.88
CA VAL A 327 6.89 11.53 -30.96
C VAL A 327 8.15 10.84 -31.46
N THR A 328 9.16 10.75 -30.61
CA THR A 328 10.48 10.19 -30.94
C THR A 328 10.98 9.19 -29.90
N PRO A 329 11.90 8.28 -30.30
CA PRO A 329 12.60 7.44 -29.33
C PRO A 329 13.27 8.26 -28.24
N GLY A 330 13.09 7.87 -26.98
CA GLY A 330 13.55 8.61 -25.80
C GLY A 330 12.48 9.44 -25.11
N ASP A 331 11.36 9.75 -25.76
CA ASP A 331 10.23 10.43 -25.13
C ASP A 331 9.69 9.62 -23.94
N THR A 332 9.10 10.34 -23.00
CA THR A 332 8.58 9.73 -21.76
C THR A 332 7.07 9.58 -21.83
N ALA A 333 6.58 8.36 -21.85
CA ALA A 333 5.18 8.04 -21.64
C ALA A 333 4.87 7.95 -20.15
N THR A 334 3.77 8.57 -19.72
CA THR A 334 3.26 8.51 -18.35
C THR A 334 2.08 7.56 -18.30
N LEU A 335 2.20 6.48 -17.51
CA LEU A 335 1.15 5.46 -17.36
C LEU A 335 0.29 5.71 -16.12
N ILE A 336 0.90 6.25 -15.05
CA ILE A 336 0.24 6.76 -13.85
C ILE A 336 0.93 8.08 -13.51
N GLY A 337 0.16 9.11 -13.20
CA GLY A 337 0.67 10.44 -12.88
C GLY A 337 0.20 11.51 -13.85
N ALA A 338 0.79 12.69 -13.77
CA ALA A 338 0.43 13.84 -14.59
C ALA A 338 1.47 14.09 -15.70
N ASP A 339 1.00 14.63 -16.82
CA ASP A 339 1.79 15.18 -17.94
C ASP A 339 1.02 16.38 -18.51
N GLY A 340 1.59 17.57 -18.38
CA GLY A 340 0.90 18.83 -18.70
C GLY A 340 -0.37 19.01 -17.86
N GLN A 341 -1.51 19.20 -18.53
CA GLN A 341 -2.82 19.35 -17.90
C GLN A 341 -3.57 18.02 -17.72
N GLN A 342 -3.01 16.92 -18.23
CA GLN A 342 -3.64 15.62 -18.18
C GLN A 342 -3.09 14.79 -17.02
N GLN A 343 -3.93 13.89 -16.50
CA GLN A 343 -3.56 12.95 -15.43
C GLN A 343 -4.21 11.58 -15.68
N ILE A 344 -3.47 10.51 -15.40
CA ILE A 344 -3.97 9.15 -15.26
C ILE A 344 -3.75 8.76 -13.80
N ARG A 345 -4.83 8.55 -13.04
CA ARG A 345 -4.74 8.16 -11.64
C ARG A 345 -4.58 6.64 -11.53
N ALA A 346 -3.98 6.17 -10.44
CA ALA A 346 -3.90 4.74 -10.15
C ALA A 346 -5.29 4.11 -9.97
N GLU A 347 -6.25 4.87 -9.42
CA GLU A 347 -7.66 4.47 -9.29
C GLU A 347 -8.32 4.25 -10.66
N ASP A 348 -7.98 5.06 -11.68
CA ASP A 348 -8.52 4.90 -13.02
C ASP A 348 -8.06 3.58 -13.64
N VAL A 349 -6.78 3.25 -13.49
CA VAL A 349 -6.20 1.97 -13.94
C VAL A 349 -6.82 0.79 -13.18
N ALA A 350 -7.02 0.92 -11.87
CA ALA A 350 -7.64 -0.12 -11.06
C ALA A 350 -9.08 -0.39 -11.51
N ARG A 351 -9.88 0.66 -11.67
CA ARG A 351 -11.28 0.57 -12.15
C ARG A 351 -11.36 -0.08 -13.53
N GLN A 352 -10.54 0.34 -14.50
CA GLN A 352 -10.48 -0.26 -15.83
C GLN A 352 -10.20 -1.77 -15.79
N CYS A 353 -9.35 -2.21 -14.84
CA CYS A 353 -8.97 -3.61 -14.70
C CYS A 353 -9.86 -4.42 -13.75
N GLY A 354 -10.92 -3.82 -13.17
CA GLY A 354 -11.82 -4.50 -12.24
C GLY A 354 -11.15 -4.91 -10.92
N THR A 355 -10.24 -4.09 -10.42
CA THR A 355 -9.50 -4.34 -9.19
C THR A 355 -9.36 -3.07 -8.35
N ILE A 356 -8.59 -3.13 -7.27
CA ILE A 356 -8.32 -2.01 -6.35
C ILE A 356 -6.94 -1.40 -6.58
N THR A 357 -6.80 -0.13 -6.26
CA THR A 357 -5.54 0.65 -6.39
C THR A 357 -4.38 -0.02 -5.65
N ASN A 358 -4.66 -0.63 -4.49
CA ASN A 358 -3.67 -1.36 -3.70
C ASN A 358 -3.00 -2.48 -4.51
N GLU A 359 -3.76 -3.21 -5.33
CA GLU A 359 -3.21 -4.27 -6.17
C GLU A 359 -2.34 -3.68 -7.29
N ILE A 360 -2.83 -2.67 -7.99
CA ILE A 360 -2.09 -2.01 -9.08
C ILE A 360 -0.72 -1.55 -8.57
N LEU A 361 -0.70 -0.81 -7.46
CA LEU A 361 0.53 -0.21 -6.94
C LEU A 361 1.50 -1.26 -6.37
N SER A 362 0.99 -2.22 -5.59
CA SER A 362 1.85 -3.24 -4.94
C SER A 362 2.45 -4.25 -5.92
N ARG A 363 1.86 -4.40 -7.10
CA ARG A 363 2.37 -5.30 -8.16
C ARG A 363 3.50 -4.68 -8.98
N LEU A 364 3.75 -3.38 -8.91
CA LEU A 364 4.87 -2.74 -9.60
C LEU A 364 6.20 -3.36 -9.13
N GLY A 365 6.83 -4.11 -10.05
CA GLY A 365 7.89 -5.04 -9.74
C GLY A 365 9.26 -4.39 -9.50
N ALA A 366 10.20 -5.21 -8.98
CA ALA A 366 11.57 -4.79 -8.70
C ALA A 366 12.38 -4.43 -9.97
N ARG A 367 11.89 -4.77 -11.16
CA ARG A 367 12.50 -4.38 -12.45
C ARG A 367 12.40 -2.86 -12.72
N LEU A 368 11.50 -2.18 -12.01
CA LEU A 368 11.29 -0.74 -12.10
C LEU A 368 12.11 -0.05 -11.00
N PRO A 369 13.19 0.66 -11.32
CA PRO A 369 13.92 1.45 -10.34
C PRO A 369 13.01 2.54 -9.76
N ILE A 370 13.29 2.88 -8.49
CA ILE A 370 12.62 3.96 -7.78
C ILE A 370 13.49 5.21 -7.88
N VAL A 371 12.91 6.29 -8.30
CA VAL A 371 13.50 7.63 -8.35
C VAL A 371 12.72 8.51 -7.39
N THR A 372 13.38 9.04 -6.37
CA THR A 372 12.73 9.99 -5.45
C THR A 372 12.78 11.39 -6.00
N THR A 373 11.68 12.14 -5.83
CA THR A 373 11.57 13.58 -6.12
C THR A 373 11.18 14.32 -4.84
N GLU A 374 11.48 15.62 -4.78
CA GLU A 374 11.14 16.51 -3.67
C GLU A 374 10.19 17.63 -4.14
#